data_42db12a7a63504cc19019e7027717e86
#
_entry.id   42db12a7a63504cc19019e7027717e86
#
_cell.length_a   1.000
_cell.length_b   1.000
_cell.length_c   1.000
_cell.angle_alpha   90.00
_cell.angle_beta   90.00
_cell.angle_gamma   90.00
#
_symmetry.space_group_name_H-M   'P 1'
#
loop_
_entity.id
_entity.type
_entity.pdbx_description
1 polymer ?
#
loop_
_entity_poly.entity_id
_entity_poly.type
_entity_poly.pdbx_seq_one_letter_code
_entity_poly.pdbx_strand_id
1 'polypeptide(L)' 'MPLVQITMLQGRTVEQKRKLAQRITDAIVEEAKARREAIVVTFVEVSKESYASGGELMIDKNK' A
#
# COMPACT_ATOMS: atom_id res chain seq x y z
N MET A 1 -10.04 6.95 -14.29
CA MET A 1 -9.16 5.78 -14.08
C MET A 1 -8.47 5.89 -12.72
N PRO A 2 -9.00 5.21 -11.60
CA PRO A 2 -8.39 5.36 -10.28
C PRO A 2 -7.01 4.68 -10.17
N LEU A 3 -6.09 5.38 -9.54
CA LEU A 3 -4.78 4.85 -9.20
C LEU A 3 -4.58 4.99 -7.70
N VAL A 4 -4.37 3.87 -7.02
CA VAL A 4 -4.11 3.85 -5.58
C VAL A 4 -2.66 3.46 -5.36
N GLN A 5 -1.92 4.28 -4.66
CA GLN A 5 -0.55 3.97 -4.30
C GLN A 5 -0.47 3.81 -2.79
N ILE A 6 0.09 2.68 -2.37
CA ILE A 6 0.27 2.40 -0.94
C ILE A 6 1.77 2.35 -0.66
N THR A 7 2.22 3.29 0.17
CA THR A 7 3.60 3.25 0.64
C THR A 7 3.60 2.53 1.98
N MET A 8 4.44 1.52 2.12
CA MET A 8 4.47 0.69 3.32
C MET A 8 5.86 0.16 3.58
N LEU A 9 6.10 -0.24 4.81
CA LEU A 9 7.35 -0.92 5.15
C LEU A 9 7.40 -2.28 4.48
N GLN A 10 8.59 -2.72 4.12
CA GLN A 10 8.84 -4.05 3.60
C GLN A 10 8.45 -5.12 4.63
N GLY A 11 8.15 -6.31 4.15
CA GLY A 11 7.96 -7.46 5.03
C GLY A 11 6.65 -8.21 4.81
N ARG A 12 5.70 -7.64 4.08
CA ARG A 12 4.46 -8.35 3.81
C ARG A 12 4.66 -9.36 2.69
N THR A 13 3.93 -10.46 2.80
CA THR A 13 4.02 -11.52 1.79
C THR A 13 3.27 -11.12 0.53
N VAL A 14 3.59 -11.83 -0.57
CA VAL A 14 2.86 -11.63 -1.82
C VAL A 14 1.36 -11.91 -1.61
N GLU A 15 1.04 -12.93 -0.81
CA GLU A 15 -0.36 -13.27 -0.55
C GLU A 15 -1.09 -12.15 0.18
N GLN A 16 -0.43 -11.51 1.15
CA GLN A 16 -1.03 -10.39 1.85
C GLN A 16 -1.30 -9.22 0.90
N LYS A 17 -0.34 -8.92 0.03
CA LYS A 17 -0.51 -7.85 -0.95
C LYS A 17 -1.59 -8.19 -1.97
N ARG A 18 -1.69 -9.46 -2.37
CA ARG A 18 -2.73 -9.91 -3.31
C ARG A 18 -4.12 -9.67 -2.74
N LYS A 19 -4.33 -10.07 -1.49
CA LYS A 19 -5.62 -9.88 -0.83
C LYS A 19 -5.94 -8.40 -0.61
N LEU A 20 -4.93 -7.63 -0.23
CA LEU A 20 -5.11 -6.20 -0.02
C LEU A 20 -5.52 -5.51 -1.33
N ALA A 21 -4.84 -5.86 -2.43
CA ALA A 21 -5.18 -5.29 -3.73
C ALA A 21 -6.62 -5.62 -4.13
N GLN A 22 -7.05 -6.86 -3.88
CA GLN A 22 -8.41 -7.28 -4.19
C GLN A 22 -9.45 -6.49 -3.38
N ARG A 23 -9.22 -6.34 -2.08
CA ARG A 23 -10.17 -5.64 -1.21
C ARG A 23 -10.26 -4.15 -1.53
N ILE A 24 -9.12 -3.53 -1.81
CA ILE A 24 -9.11 -2.11 -2.18
C ILE A 24 -9.84 -1.92 -3.51
N THR A 25 -9.59 -2.80 -4.47
CA THR A 25 -10.26 -2.73 -5.76
C THR A 25 -11.77 -2.91 -5.59
N ASP A 26 -12.20 -3.89 -4.76
CA ASP A 26 -13.63 -4.10 -4.50
C ASP A 26 -14.28 -2.83 -3.94
N ALA A 27 -13.61 -2.17 -3.00
CA ALA A 27 -14.15 -0.96 -2.40
C ALA A 27 -14.33 0.15 -3.44
N ILE A 28 -13.36 0.31 -4.32
CA ILE A 28 -13.43 1.35 -5.34
C ILE A 28 -14.54 1.06 -6.36
N VAL A 29 -14.68 -0.23 -6.73
CA VAL A 29 -15.77 -0.62 -7.62
C VAL A 29 -17.12 -0.27 -7.00
N GLU A 30 -17.29 -0.59 -5.71
CA GLU A 30 -18.57 -0.40 -5.02
C GLU A 30 -18.87 1.07 -4.75
N GLU A 31 -17.89 1.82 -4.27
CA GLU A 31 -18.13 3.19 -3.81
C GLU A 31 -17.95 4.22 -4.92
N ALA A 32 -16.94 4.08 -5.74
CA ALA A 32 -16.65 5.05 -6.80
C ALA A 32 -17.27 4.67 -8.14
N LYS A 33 -17.88 3.48 -8.21
CA LYS A 33 -18.54 2.99 -9.43
C LYS A 33 -17.58 2.92 -10.62
N ALA A 34 -16.32 2.61 -10.35
CA ALA A 34 -15.30 2.48 -11.38
C ALA A 34 -15.31 1.06 -11.93
N ARG A 35 -14.86 0.92 -13.15
CA ARG A 35 -14.71 -0.41 -13.77
C ARG A 35 -13.48 -1.08 -13.16
N ARG A 36 -13.64 -2.35 -12.80
CA ARG A 36 -12.58 -3.11 -12.12
C ARG A 36 -11.25 -3.07 -12.89
N GLU A 37 -11.31 -3.24 -14.20
CA GLU A 37 -10.10 -3.30 -15.03
C GLU A 37 -9.42 -1.94 -15.18
N ALA A 38 -10.08 -0.86 -14.78
CA ALA A 38 -9.50 0.48 -14.85
C ALA A 38 -8.81 0.88 -13.53
N ILE A 39 -8.94 0.06 -12.48
CA ILE A 39 -8.40 0.37 -11.17
C ILE A 39 -7.00 -0.21 -11.05
N VAL A 40 -6.04 0.64 -10.70
CA VAL A 40 -4.64 0.24 -10.53
C VAL A 40 -4.24 0.46 -9.09
N VAL A 41 -3.63 -0.55 -8.49
CA VAL A 41 -3.10 -0.47 -7.12
C VAL A 41 -1.61 -0.77 -7.19
N THR A 42 -0.80 0.14 -6.67
CA THR A 42 0.65 -0.06 -6.60
C THR A 42 1.11 -0.05 -5.16
N PHE A 43 2.16 -0.82 -4.89
CA PHE A 43 2.79 -0.87 -3.57
C PHE A 43 4.19 -0.34 -3.69
N VAL A 44 4.52 0.67 -2.88
CA VAL A 44 5.86 1.20 -2.78
C VAL A 44 6.40 0.74 -1.44
N GLU A 45 7.29 -0.23 -1.47
CA GLU A 45 7.84 -0.81 -0.24
C GLU A 45 9.15 -0.13 0.11
N VAL A 46 9.24 0.32 1.36
CA VAL A 46 10.41 1.02 1.83
C VAL A 46 11.01 0.28 3.03
N SER A 47 12.32 0.44 3.20
CA SER A 47 13.00 -0.13 4.35
C SER A 47 12.83 0.78 5.57
N LYS A 48 13.20 0.27 6.75
CA LYS A 48 13.18 1.07 7.96
C LYS A 48 14.15 2.24 7.89
N GLU A 49 15.16 2.15 7.03
CA GLU A 49 16.11 3.23 6.80
C GLU A 49 15.54 4.35 5.95
N SER A 50 14.43 4.09 5.27
CA SER A 50 13.81 5.04 4.35
C SER A 50 12.44 5.49 4.84
N TYR A 51 12.12 5.26 6.10
CA TYR A 51 10.83 5.60 6.69
C TYR A 51 11.07 6.37 7.98
N ALA A 52 10.64 7.63 8.02
CA ALA A 52 10.79 8.48 9.19
C ALA A 52 9.45 9.03 9.62
N SER A 53 9.29 9.19 10.91
CA SER A 53 8.11 9.79 11.52
C SER A 53 8.59 10.77 12.57
N GLY A 54 8.10 12.04 12.50
CA GLY A 54 8.54 13.06 13.42
C GLY A 54 10.03 13.36 13.33
N GLY A 55 10.64 13.11 12.17
CA GLY A 55 12.06 13.33 11.97
C GLY A 55 12.95 12.18 12.41
N GLU A 56 12.36 11.09 12.91
CA GLU A 56 13.14 9.95 13.39
C GLU A 56 12.92 8.75 12.47
N LEU A 57 14.02 8.14 12.01
CA LEU A 57 13.93 6.95 11.18
C LEU A 57 13.40 5.77 11.98
N MET A 58 12.60 4.92 11.33
CA MET A 58 12.03 3.75 11.96
C MET A 58 13.13 2.84 12.53
N ILE A 59 14.26 2.72 11.84
CA ILE A 59 15.35 1.86 12.28
C ILE A 59 15.92 2.33 13.62
N ASP A 60 15.78 3.60 13.96
CA ASP A 60 16.30 4.16 15.21
C ASP A 60 15.34 4.03 16.38
N LYS A 61 14.08 3.73 16.12
CA LYS A 61 13.05 3.70 17.17
C LYS A 61 13.12 2.47 18.07
N ASN A 62 13.82 1.44 17.64
CA ASN A 62 13.89 0.17 18.37
C ASN A 62 15.22 0.00 19.10
N LYS A 63 15.92 1.08 19.40
CA LYS A 63 17.17 1.03 20.15
C LYS A 63 16.93 1.14 21.65
#